data_1bb06c8bbab2a52f58df6124551d477a
#
_entry.id   1bb06c8bbab2a52f58df6124551d477a
#
_cell.length_a   1.000
_cell.length_b   1.000
_cell.length_c   1.000
_cell.angle_alpha   90.00
_cell.angle_beta   90.00
_cell.angle_gamma   90.00
#
_symmetry.space_group_name_H-M   'P 1'
#
loop_
_entity.id
_entity.type
_entity.pdbx_description
1 polymer ?
#
loop_
_entity_poly.entity_id
_entity_poly.type
_entity_poly.pdbx_seq_one_letter_code
_entity_poly.pdbx_strand_id
1 'polypeptide(L)'
;MNTSLSLPRRALLALAAAASLGATGTAMAQQWPTAKPIKIVVGFAPGGTTDVMARVIGQSLSESLGQSVVVDNKPGASGNVAATEVIRAPADGYTLLIAPTSVETANPSLFKQTILPSRDLTPVAAVGRSQMYLVVKPQSTVKDAKELVGLIKADASKVSYASAGAGTPPHLAGELFNQVLHANVAHIPYRGAAPALQDVMANQVDYVFDPGISFPHVRAGKVRMLAVAGNNRSSFFPDVPTLAELGFKGAELDIWFGMWAPNGTPPEVIARLNKDVAKALALATTKTRYEALGGEPVGMETAEFKKLLADEGRMLSTLIKDRKIILE
;
A
#
# COMPACT_ATOMS: atom_id res chain seq x y z
N MET A 1 36.05 72.27 32.73
CA MET A 1 36.94 71.20 32.29
C MET A 1 36.10 70.06 31.69
N ASN A 2 35.98 70.06 30.30
CA ASN A 2 35.29 69.03 29.57
C ASN A 2 36.30 68.00 29.06
N THR A 3 36.32 66.83 29.67
CA THR A 3 37.09 65.69 29.18
C THR A 3 36.23 64.83 28.24
N SER A 4 36.38 65.06 26.92
CA SER A 4 35.77 64.18 25.90
C SER A 4 36.61 62.89 25.84
N LEU A 5 36.02 61.77 26.29
CA LEU A 5 36.55 60.41 26.11
C LEU A 5 36.26 59.97 24.68
N SER A 6 37.31 60.09 23.82
CA SER A 6 37.24 59.53 22.47
C SER A 6 37.68 58.07 22.52
N LEU A 7 36.71 57.16 22.35
CA LEU A 7 37.03 55.71 22.16
C LEU A 7 37.80 55.53 20.83
N PRO A 8 38.90 54.77 20.82
CA PRO A 8 39.70 54.56 19.63
C PRO A 8 38.89 53.79 18.58
N ARG A 9 38.89 54.26 17.32
CA ARG A 9 38.20 53.68 16.16
C ARG A 9 38.33 52.14 16.05
N ARG A 10 39.45 51.59 16.54
CA ARG A 10 39.71 50.13 16.58
C ARG A 10 38.83 49.39 17.59
N ALA A 11 38.45 50.03 18.70
CA ALA A 11 37.54 49.45 19.69
C ALA A 11 36.07 49.38 19.14
N LEU A 12 35.65 50.38 18.39
CA LEU A 12 34.32 50.40 17.73
C LEU A 12 34.23 49.33 16.62
N LEU A 13 35.29 49.12 15.85
CA LEU A 13 35.36 48.07 14.84
C LEU A 13 35.38 46.66 15.42
N ALA A 14 36.05 46.47 16.56
CA ALA A 14 36.06 45.20 17.29
C ALA A 14 34.71 44.89 17.94
N LEU A 15 33.98 45.90 18.45
CA LEU A 15 32.61 45.70 18.94
C LEU A 15 31.60 45.39 17.83
N ALA A 16 31.75 46.02 16.67
CA ALA A 16 30.90 45.74 15.50
C ALA A 16 31.15 44.32 14.93
N ALA A 17 32.40 43.85 14.92
CA ALA A 17 32.77 42.49 14.53
C ALA A 17 32.27 41.44 15.55
N ALA A 18 32.32 41.72 16.84
CA ALA A 18 31.75 40.84 17.88
C ALA A 18 30.23 40.78 17.85
N ALA A 19 29.55 41.88 17.54
CA ALA A 19 28.10 41.92 17.36
C ALA A 19 27.60 41.16 16.11
N SER A 20 28.40 41.10 15.03
CA SER A 20 28.09 40.34 13.82
C SER A 20 28.31 38.81 13.99
N LEU A 21 29.16 38.36 14.90
CA LEU A 21 29.33 36.93 15.22
C LEU A 21 28.25 36.39 16.17
N GLY A 22 27.57 37.26 16.92
CA GLY A 22 26.47 36.88 17.83
C GLY A 22 25.11 36.78 17.15
N ALA A 23 25.01 37.19 15.88
CA ALA A 23 23.77 37.17 15.11
C ALA A 23 23.63 35.92 14.20
N THR A 24 24.42 34.84 14.43
CA THR A 24 23.99 33.51 13.95
C THR A 24 22.78 33.13 14.79
N GLY A 25 21.63 33.73 14.45
CA GLY A 25 20.33 33.28 14.92
C GLY A 25 20.27 31.78 14.64
N THR A 26 20.14 30.99 15.68
CA THR A 26 19.71 29.61 15.59
C THR A 26 18.46 29.69 14.73
N ALA A 27 18.61 29.35 13.42
CA ALA A 27 17.45 29.03 12.60
C ALA A 27 16.76 27.91 13.37
N MET A 28 15.71 28.24 14.11
CA MET A 28 14.83 27.27 14.73
C MET A 28 14.34 26.45 13.55
N ALA A 29 15.01 25.34 13.27
CA ALA A 29 14.54 24.39 12.29
C ALA A 29 13.09 24.11 12.71
N GLN A 30 12.17 24.52 11.85
CA GLN A 30 10.74 24.42 12.12
C GLN A 30 10.47 22.96 12.42
N GLN A 31 10.14 22.67 13.67
CA GLN A 31 10.16 21.33 14.23
C GLN A 31 9.08 20.51 13.52
N TRP A 32 9.48 19.41 12.84
CA TRP A 32 8.51 18.49 12.28
C TRP A 32 7.44 18.14 13.34
N PRO A 33 6.11 18.13 13.01
CA PRO A 33 5.51 18.15 11.67
C PRO A 33 4.93 19.51 11.23
N THR A 34 5.29 20.64 11.84
CA THR A 34 4.53 21.91 11.74
C THR A 34 4.85 22.77 10.51
N ALA A 35 5.90 22.43 9.72
CA ALA A 35 6.39 23.32 8.66
C ALA A 35 5.46 23.38 7.42
N LYS A 36 4.84 22.26 7.04
CA LYS A 36 4.01 22.14 5.83
C LYS A 36 3.08 20.92 5.91
N PRO A 37 2.04 20.81 5.06
CA PRO A 37 1.21 19.61 4.99
C PRO A 37 2.02 18.35 4.69
N ILE A 38 1.61 17.23 5.30
CA ILE A 38 2.15 15.91 5.01
C ILE A 38 1.40 15.31 3.81
N LYS A 39 2.14 14.77 2.85
CA LYS A 39 1.60 14.11 1.67
C LYS A 39 1.77 12.61 1.78
N ILE A 40 0.68 11.86 1.64
CA ILE A 40 0.69 10.41 1.46
C ILE A 40 0.45 10.10 -0.01
N VAL A 41 1.46 9.54 -0.69
CA VAL A 41 1.36 9.14 -2.10
C VAL A 41 0.86 7.71 -2.18
N VAL A 42 -0.11 7.47 -3.06
CA VAL A 42 -0.75 6.16 -3.29
C VAL A 42 -0.63 5.79 -4.76
N GLY A 43 -0.06 4.62 -5.05
CA GLY A 43 0.24 4.15 -6.42
C GLY A 43 -0.94 3.56 -7.19
N PHE A 44 -2.18 3.83 -6.75
CA PHE A 44 -3.40 3.21 -7.28
C PHE A 44 -4.53 4.24 -7.41
N ALA A 45 -5.54 3.91 -8.24
CA ALA A 45 -6.70 4.76 -8.43
C ALA A 45 -7.48 4.99 -7.13
N PRO A 46 -8.13 6.17 -6.97
CA PRO A 46 -9.00 6.43 -5.84
C PRO A 46 -10.11 5.38 -5.68
N GLY A 47 -10.53 5.15 -4.42
CA GLY A 47 -11.61 4.22 -4.08
C GLY A 47 -11.19 2.75 -3.96
N GLY A 48 -9.95 2.39 -4.28
CA GLY A 48 -9.40 1.07 -4.01
C GLY A 48 -8.94 0.91 -2.55
N THR A 49 -8.70 -0.33 -2.13
CA THR A 49 -8.32 -0.66 -0.73
C THR A 49 -7.16 0.19 -0.21
N THR A 50 -6.08 0.34 -1.01
CA THR A 50 -4.92 1.15 -0.63
C THR A 50 -5.29 2.63 -0.40
N ASP A 51 -6.11 3.20 -1.28
CA ASP A 51 -6.55 4.60 -1.18
C ASP A 51 -7.40 4.84 0.08
N VAL A 52 -8.35 3.95 0.34
CA VAL A 52 -9.22 4.08 1.52
C VAL A 52 -8.42 3.91 2.81
N MET A 53 -7.51 2.92 2.88
CA MET A 53 -6.61 2.77 4.02
C MET A 53 -5.74 4.02 4.23
N ALA A 54 -5.18 4.58 3.15
CA ALA A 54 -4.37 5.80 3.21
C ALA A 54 -5.18 7.00 3.75
N ARG A 55 -6.44 7.15 3.33
CA ARG A 55 -7.32 8.24 3.82
C ARG A 55 -7.71 8.06 5.29
N VAL A 56 -7.98 6.83 5.72
CA VAL A 56 -8.30 6.52 7.12
C VAL A 56 -7.10 6.83 8.02
N ILE A 57 -5.91 6.35 7.65
CA ILE A 57 -4.68 6.64 8.39
C ILE A 57 -4.33 8.12 8.32
N GLY A 58 -4.44 8.74 7.14
CA GLY A 58 -4.16 10.17 6.93
C GLY A 58 -5.02 11.08 7.78
N GLN A 59 -6.32 10.78 7.91
CA GLN A 59 -7.21 11.51 8.80
C GLN A 59 -6.75 11.43 10.26
N SER A 60 -6.47 10.22 10.76
CA SER A 60 -6.01 10.02 12.14
C SER A 60 -4.65 10.68 12.40
N LEU A 61 -3.73 10.63 11.42
CA LEU A 61 -2.46 11.33 11.51
C LEU A 61 -2.65 12.85 11.53
N SER A 62 -3.57 13.38 10.74
CA SER A 62 -3.88 14.82 10.75
C SER A 62 -4.33 15.27 12.13
N GLU A 63 -5.18 14.50 12.80
CA GLU A 63 -5.68 14.78 14.15
C GLU A 63 -4.55 14.67 15.19
N SER A 64 -3.72 13.61 15.13
CA SER A 64 -2.68 13.35 16.14
C SER A 64 -1.45 14.26 16.01
N LEU A 65 -1.15 14.73 14.80
CA LEU A 65 -0.01 15.60 14.51
C LEU A 65 -0.39 17.10 14.51
N GLY A 66 -1.68 17.42 14.50
CA GLY A 66 -2.15 18.80 14.37
C GLY A 66 -1.75 19.44 13.03
N GLN A 67 -1.56 18.62 11.99
CA GLN A 67 -1.09 19.05 10.67
C GLN A 67 -1.93 18.42 9.56
N SER A 68 -2.19 19.18 8.49
CA SER A 68 -2.92 18.65 7.34
C SER A 68 -2.19 17.46 6.72
N VAL A 69 -2.94 16.37 6.46
CA VAL A 69 -2.45 15.20 5.73
C VAL A 69 -3.28 15.02 4.47
N VAL A 70 -2.62 15.02 3.30
CA VAL A 70 -3.26 14.96 1.98
C VAL A 70 -2.87 13.65 1.30
N VAL A 71 -3.87 12.94 0.77
CA VAL A 71 -3.63 11.73 -0.05
C VAL A 71 -3.60 12.11 -1.53
N ASP A 72 -2.49 11.77 -2.20
CA ASP A 72 -2.23 12.04 -3.61
C ASP A 72 -2.10 10.71 -4.38
N ASN A 73 -3.03 10.46 -5.31
CA ASN A 73 -3.05 9.23 -6.09
C ASN A 73 -2.21 9.37 -7.36
N LYS A 74 -1.17 8.54 -7.49
CA LYS A 74 -0.23 8.47 -8.64
C LYS A 74 -0.20 7.05 -9.21
N PRO A 75 -1.25 6.61 -9.89
CA PRO A 75 -1.34 5.24 -10.39
C PRO A 75 -0.34 4.97 -11.52
N GLY A 76 0.19 3.75 -11.55
CA GLY A 76 1.05 3.27 -12.62
C GLY A 76 2.13 2.29 -12.17
N ALA A 77 2.51 1.39 -13.07
CA ALA A 77 3.55 0.38 -12.89
C ALA A 77 3.45 -0.34 -11.54
N SER A 78 2.24 -0.78 -11.17
CA SER A 78 1.95 -1.51 -9.90
C SER A 78 2.43 -0.79 -8.64
N GLY A 79 2.31 0.55 -8.63
CA GLY A 79 2.73 1.40 -7.53
C GLY A 79 4.16 1.94 -7.64
N ASN A 80 4.96 1.50 -8.62
CA ASN A 80 6.34 1.96 -8.79
C ASN A 80 6.42 3.46 -9.11
N VAL A 81 5.40 4.04 -9.79
CA VAL A 81 5.33 5.49 -10.04
C VAL A 81 5.29 6.26 -8.72
N ALA A 82 4.40 5.87 -7.81
CA ALA A 82 4.28 6.48 -6.49
C ALA A 82 5.55 6.27 -5.64
N ALA A 83 6.10 5.04 -5.63
CA ALA A 83 7.34 4.72 -4.94
C ALA A 83 8.50 5.59 -5.45
N THR A 84 8.62 5.79 -6.76
CA THR A 84 9.63 6.65 -7.37
C THR A 84 9.50 8.11 -6.93
N GLU A 85 8.26 8.63 -6.85
CA GLU A 85 8.03 9.99 -6.37
C GLU A 85 8.50 10.15 -4.93
N VAL A 86 8.17 9.19 -4.06
CA VAL A 86 8.56 9.24 -2.64
C VAL A 86 10.08 9.07 -2.48
N ILE A 87 10.72 8.17 -3.21
CA ILE A 87 12.19 7.98 -3.20
C ILE A 87 12.92 9.28 -3.54
N ARG A 88 12.38 10.07 -4.46
CA ARG A 88 12.99 11.35 -4.90
C ARG A 88 12.62 12.53 -4.00
N ALA A 89 11.71 12.36 -3.07
CA ALA A 89 11.30 13.43 -2.15
C ALA A 89 12.38 13.68 -1.09
N PRO A 90 12.42 14.90 -0.50
CA PRO A 90 13.27 15.15 0.67
C PRO A 90 12.98 14.18 1.80
N ALA A 91 14.04 13.72 2.48
CA ALA A 91 13.93 12.79 3.62
C ALA A 91 13.58 13.55 4.92
N ASP A 92 12.52 14.35 4.87
CA ASP A 92 12.09 15.27 5.94
C ASP A 92 10.78 14.84 6.65
N GLY A 93 10.23 13.67 6.25
CA GLY A 93 9.01 13.12 6.86
C GLY A 93 7.69 13.73 6.35
N TYR A 94 7.71 14.61 5.33
CA TYR A 94 6.50 15.23 4.78
C TYR A 94 5.97 14.56 3.52
N THR A 95 6.69 13.59 2.96
CA THR A 95 6.22 12.79 1.83
C THR A 95 6.37 11.32 2.17
N LEU A 96 5.24 10.61 2.18
CA LEU A 96 5.15 9.22 2.62
C LEU A 96 4.50 8.38 1.51
N LEU A 97 4.83 7.10 1.44
CA LEU A 97 4.15 6.13 0.58
C LEU A 97 3.22 5.28 1.43
N ILE A 98 2.00 5.03 0.96
CA ILE A 98 1.19 3.88 1.39
C ILE A 98 0.93 3.00 0.18
N ALA A 99 1.28 1.72 0.29
CA ALA A 99 1.19 0.75 -0.78
C ALA A 99 0.99 -0.68 -0.24
N PRO A 100 0.56 -1.65 -1.08
CA PRO A 100 0.76 -3.06 -0.79
C PRO A 100 2.26 -3.36 -0.67
N THR A 101 2.62 -4.32 0.17
CA THR A 101 4.02 -4.75 0.38
C THR A 101 4.67 -5.23 -0.92
N SER A 102 3.88 -5.70 -1.88
CA SER A 102 4.35 -6.15 -3.20
C SER A 102 5.19 -5.11 -3.95
N VAL A 103 5.04 -3.81 -3.66
CA VAL A 103 5.90 -2.76 -4.24
C VAL A 103 7.37 -2.98 -3.87
N GLU A 104 7.64 -3.46 -2.64
CA GLU A 104 8.98 -3.79 -2.18
C GLU A 104 9.34 -5.26 -2.40
N THR A 105 8.37 -6.16 -2.25
CA THR A 105 8.62 -7.60 -2.11
C THR A 105 8.49 -8.39 -3.42
N ALA A 106 7.64 -7.95 -4.35
CA ALA A 106 7.39 -8.62 -5.64
C ALA A 106 7.93 -7.83 -6.84
N ASN A 107 7.69 -6.50 -6.88
CA ASN A 107 8.02 -5.66 -8.03
C ASN A 107 9.51 -5.74 -8.46
N PRO A 108 10.50 -5.83 -7.56
CA PRO A 108 11.91 -6.01 -7.96
C PRO A 108 12.18 -7.25 -8.79
N SER A 109 11.37 -8.31 -8.61
CA SER A 109 11.48 -9.55 -9.39
C SER A 109 10.66 -9.54 -10.68
N LEU A 110 9.72 -8.60 -10.82
CA LEU A 110 8.77 -8.51 -11.93
C LEU A 110 9.14 -7.45 -12.96
N PHE A 111 9.74 -6.35 -12.52
CA PHE A 111 10.04 -5.20 -13.38
C PHE A 111 11.54 -4.96 -13.48
N LYS A 112 12.01 -4.61 -14.67
CA LYS A 112 13.36 -4.06 -14.87
C LYS A 112 13.37 -2.63 -14.31
N GLN A 113 13.77 -2.45 -13.06
CA GLN A 113 13.78 -1.12 -12.45
C GLN A 113 15.17 -0.75 -11.92
N THR A 114 15.46 0.55 -11.96
CA THR A 114 16.70 1.14 -11.43
C THR A 114 16.55 1.53 -9.96
N ILE A 115 15.31 1.63 -9.46
CA ILE A 115 14.99 1.94 -8.06
C ILE A 115 14.66 0.64 -7.33
N LEU A 116 15.15 0.51 -6.11
CA LEU A 116 14.89 -0.64 -5.24
C LEU A 116 14.22 -0.12 -3.95
N PRO A 117 12.90 -0.25 -3.81
CA PRO A 117 12.21 0.23 -2.62
C PRO A 117 12.84 -0.28 -1.31
N SER A 118 13.30 -1.52 -1.26
CA SER A 118 14.02 -2.10 -0.09
C SER A 118 15.32 -1.40 0.28
N ARG A 119 15.95 -0.68 -0.67
CA ARG A 119 17.17 0.11 -0.45
C ARG A 119 16.86 1.59 -0.29
N ASP A 120 15.93 2.09 -1.08
CA ASP A 120 15.73 3.54 -1.32
C ASP A 120 14.60 4.11 -0.45
N LEU A 121 13.83 3.26 0.24
CA LEU A 121 12.79 3.63 1.20
C LEU A 121 13.08 3.06 2.60
N THR A 122 12.60 3.76 3.61
CA THR A 122 12.60 3.30 5.00
C THR A 122 11.20 2.86 5.39
N PRO A 123 10.98 1.58 5.74
CA PRO A 123 9.70 1.11 6.28
C PRO A 123 9.37 1.83 7.59
N VAL A 124 8.14 2.34 7.69
CA VAL A 124 7.62 3.04 8.88
C VAL A 124 6.77 2.07 9.70
N ALA A 125 5.71 1.53 9.11
CA ALA A 125 4.74 0.66 9.80
C ALA A 125 3.97 -0.21 8.81
N ALA A 126 3.51 -1.39 9.24
CA ALA A 126 2.36 -2.02 8.62
C ALA A 126 1.11 -1.19 8.93
N VAL A 127 0.24 -1.00 7.94
CA VAL A 127 -1.01 -0.25 8.11
C VAL A 127 -2.24 -1.15 8.03
N GLY A 128 -2.06 -2.43 7.81
CA GLY A 128 -3.12 -3.43 7.80
C GLY A 128 -2.84 -4.59 6.86
N ARG A 129 -3.73 -5.56 6.90
CA ARG A 129 -3.74 -6.70 5.97
C ARG A 129 -5.13 -6.93 5.40
N SER A 130 -5.23 -7.71 4.34
CA SER A 130 -6.47 -8.18 3.74
C SER A 130 -6.25 -9.56 3.13
N GLN A 131 -7.35 -10.29 2.93
CA GLN A 131 -7.36 -11.52 2.14
C GLN A 131 -7.76 -11.21 0.70
N MET A 132 -7.53 -12.14 -0.21
CA MET A 132 -8.04 -12.11 -1.57
C MET A 132 -9.36 -12.87 -1.66
N TYR A 133 -10.32 -12.30 -2.37
CA TYR A 133 -11.66 -12.86 -2.55
C TYR A 133 -11.92 -13.07 -4.04
N LEU A 134 -12.21 -14.31 -4.41
CA LEU A 134 -12.61 -14.64 -5.78
C LEU A 134 -14.05 -14.19 -6.01
N VAL A 135 -14.22 -13.18 -6.84
CA VAL A 135 -15.50 -12.49 -7.06
C VAL A 135 -15.87 -12.54 -8.55
N VAL A 136 -17.14 -12.82 -8.84
CA VAL A 136 -17.73 -12.83 -10.17
C VAL A 136 -18.90 -11.85 -10.26
N LYS A 137 -19.30 -11.53 -11.50
CA LYS A 137 -20.52 -10.75 -11.77
C LYS A 137 -21.79 -11.43 -11.23
N PRO A 138 -22.85 -10.70 -10.93
CA PRO A 138 -24.08 -11.25 -10.35
C PRO A 138 -24.85 -12.14 -11.32
N GLN A 139 -24.83 -11.80 -12.64
CA GLN A 139 -25.48 -12.56 -13.70
C GLN A 139 -24.63 -13.73 -14.22
N SER A 140 -23.51 -14.02 -13.58
CA SER A 140 -22.72 -15.21 -13.91
C SER A 140 -23.58 -16.46 -13.76
N THR A 141 -23.53 -17.33 -14.74
CA THR A 141 -24.11 -18.69 -14.63
C THR A 141 -23.39 -19.51 -13.58
N VAL A 142 -22.17 -19.10 -13.24
CA VAL A 142 -21.31 -19.72 -12.21
C VAL A 142 -21.86 -19.45 -10.82
N LYS A 143 -22.18 -20.51 -10.08
CA LYS A 143 -22.74 -20.45 -8.72
C LYS A 143 -21.69 -20.59 -7.64
N ASP A 144 -20.62 -21.31 -7.93
CA ASP A 144 -19.50 -21.59 -7.02
C ASP A 144 -18.16 -21.64 -7.77
N ALA A 145 -17.06 -21.77 -7.04
CA ALA A 145 -15.72 -21.79 -7.64
C ALA A 145 -15.46 -23.06 -8.47
N LYS A 146 -16.14 -24.19 -8.21
CA LYS A 146 -15.96 -25.41 -9.00
C LYS A 146 -16.58 -25.27 -10.38
N GLU A 147 -17.73 -24.59 -10.49
CA GLU A 147 -18.34 -24.26 -11.79
C GLU A 147 -17.44 -23.31 -12.60
N LEU A 148 -16.84 -22.28 -11.96
CA LEU A 148 -15.85 -21.42 -12.63
C LEU A 148 -14.68 -22.23 -13.16
N VAL A 149 -14.13 -23.11 -12.34
CA VAL A 149 -13.04 -24.01 -12.74
C VAL A 149 -13.46 -24.93 -13.89
N GLY A 150 -14.70 -25.40 -13.88
CA GLY A 150 -15.28 -26.17 -15.00
C GLY A 150 -15.25 -25.41 -16.32
N LEU A 151 -15.65 -24.14 -16.32
CA LEU A 151 -15.58 -23.26 -17.49
C LEU A 151 -14.13 -23.04 -17.96
N ILE A 152 -13.21 -22.74 -17.00
CA ILE A 152 -11.79 -22.54 -17.30
C ILE A 152 -11.18 -23.80 -17.94
N LYS A 153 -11.47 -24.98 -17.38
CA LYS A 153 -10.97 -26.25 -17.92
C LYS A 153 -11.58 -26.62 -19.27
N ALA A 154 -12.80 -26.22 -19.54
CA ALA A 154 -13.43 -26.44 -20.83
C ALA A 154 -12.80 -25.58 -21.94
N ASP A 155 -12.56 -24.31 -21.69
CA ASP A 155 -11.89 -23.38 -22.61
C ASP A 155 -11.41 -22.13 -21.87
N ALA A 156 -10.15 -22.12 -21.41
CA ALA A 156 -9.57 -21.00 -20.70
C ALA A 156 -9.49 -19.72 -21.55
N SER A 157 -9.46 -19.83 -22.89
CA SER A 157 -9.36 -18.67 -23.79
C SER A 157 -10.64 -17.83 -23.82
N LYS A 158 -11.77 -18.36 -23.35
CA LYS A 158 -13.05 -17.67 -23.25
C LYS A 158 -13.30 -17.02 -21.90
N VAL A 159 -12.36 -17.15 -20.98
CA VAL A 159 -12.45 -16.61 -19.63
C VAL A 159 -11.35 -15.59 -19.42
N SER A 160 -11.66 -14.52 -18.71
CA SER A 160 -10.69 -13.47 -18.38
C SER A 160 -10.79 -13.08 -16.91
N TYR A 161 -9.69 -12.58 -16.35
CA TYR A 161 -9.69 -12.04 -14.99
C TYR A 161 -9.08 -10.65 -14.91
N ALA A 162 -9.65 -9.84 -14.03
CA ALA A 162 -9.20 -8.49 -13.76
C ALA A 162 -8.19 -8.44 -12.61
N SER A 163 -7.30 -7.45 -12.63
CA SER A 163 -6.46 -7.12 -11.48
C SER A 163 -6.26 -5.61 -11.32
N ALA A 164 -5.70 -5.20 -10.18
CA ALA A 164 -5.32 -3.82 -9.92
C ALA A 164 -4.07 -3.35 -10.70
N GLY A 165 -3.55 -4.20 -11.59
CA GLY A 165 -2.37 -3.98 -12.41
C GLY A 165 -1.46 -5.21 -12.42
N ALA A 166 -0.63 -5.32 -13.45
CA ALA A 166 0.33 -6.41 -13.58
C ALA A 166 1.32 -6.41 -12.40
N GLY A 167 1.55 -7.57 -11.76
CA GLY A 167 2.42 -7.71 -10.58
C GLY A 167 1.79 -7.35 -9.24
N THR A 168 0.56 -6.83 -9.21
CA THR A 168 -0.15 -6.57 -7.95
C THR A 168 -0.64 -7.87 -7.32
N PRO A 169 -0.94 -7.90 -6.00
CA PRO A 169 -1.48 -9.08 -5.35
C PRO A 169 -2.69 -9.73 -6.04
N PRO A 170 -3.69 -8.97 -6.57
CA PRO A 170 -4.75 -9.54 -7.40
C PRO A 170 -4.25 -10.30 -8.64
N HIS A 171 -3.22 -9.80 -9.33
CA HIS A 171 -2.61 -10.50 -10.46
C HIS A 171 -1.91 -11.77 -10.00
N LEU A 172 -1.08 -11.68 -8.94
CA LEU A 172 -0.35 -12.83 -8.40
C LEU A 172 -1.31 -13.94 -7.93
N ALA A 173 -2.44 -13.58 -7.30
CA ALA A 173 -3.48 -14.53 -6.92
C ALA A 173 -4.10 -15.22 -8.16
N GLY A 174 -4.35 -14.46 -9.24
CA GLY A 174 -4.81 -15.00 -10.52
C GLY A 174 -3.81 -15.96 -11.14
N GLU A 175 -2.53 -15.64 -11.12
CA GLU A 175 -1.46 -16.50 -11.65
C GLU A 175 -1.24 -17.76 -10.80
N LEU A 176 -1.34 -17.66 -9.47
CA LEU A 176 -1.35 -18.84 -8.59
C LEU A 176 -2.54 -19.75 -8.89
N PHE A 177 -3.73 -19.14 -9.09
CA PHE A 177 -4.92 -19.91 -9.44
C PHE A 177 -4.79 -20.58 -10.81
N ASN A 178 -4.34 -19.85 -11.83
CA ASN A 178 -4.03 -20.38 -13.17
C ASN A 178 -3.13 -21.60 -13.09
N GLN A 179 -2.11 -21.54 -12.23
CA GLN A 179 -1.16 -22.61 -12.13
C GLN A 179 -1.72 -23.83 -11.41
N VAL A 180 -2.43 -23.65 -10.29
CA VAL A 180 -3.09 -24.75 -9.59
C VAL A 180 -4.08 -25.46 -10.53
N LEU A 181 -4.69 -24.72 -11.46
CA LEU A 181 -5.60 -25.26 -12.47
C LEU A 181 -4.88 -25.83 -13.71
N HIS A 182 -3.57 -25.61 -13.86
CA HIS A 182 -2.83 -25.86 -15.10
C HIS A 182 -3.52 -25.20 -16.31
N ALA A 183 -4.00 -23.96 -16.12
CA ALA A 183 -4.73 -23.16 -17.12
C ALA A 183 -3.99 -21.86 -17.44
N ASN A 184 -4.37 -21.20 -18.53
CA ASN A 184 -3.84 -19.91 -18.94
C ASN A 184 -5.00 -18.96 -19.25
N VAL A 185 -5.65 -18.45 -18.21
CA VAL A 185 -6.74 -17.48 -18.32
C VAL A 185 -6.17 -16.10 -18.62
N ALA A 186 -6.79 -15.36 -19.54
CA ALA A 186 -6.34 -14.04 -19.95
C ALA A 186 -6.41 -13.02 -18.79
N HIS A 187 -5.31 -12.34 -18.52
CA HIS A 187 -5.22 -11.29 -17.54
C HIS A 187 -5.53 -9.91 -18.13
N ILE A 188 -6.42 -9.15 -17.49
CA ILE A 188 -6.78 -7.77 -17.85
C ILE A 188 -6.35 -6.83 -16.74
N PRO A 189 -5.25 -6.08 -16.91
CA PRO A 189 -4.73 -5.18 -15.88
C PRO A 189 -5.46 -3.84 -15.89
N TYR A 190 -5.79 -3.33 -14.69
CA TYR A 190 -6.38 -2.00 -14.45
C TYR A 190 -5.43 -1.14 -13.60
N ARG A 191 -5.73 0.17 -13.50
CA ARG A 191 -4.93 1.11 -12.68
C ARG A 191 -5.34 1.12 -11.20
N GLY A 192 -5.93 0.01 -10.71
CA GLY A 192 -6.38 -0.15 -9.32
C GLY A 192 -7.55 -1.13 -9.20
N ALA A 193 -7.87 -1.53 -7.97
CA ALA A 193 -8.93 -2.51 -7.70
C ALA A 193 -10.34 -1.97 -8.03
N ALA A 194 -10.60 -0.68 -7.79
CA ALA A 194 -11.91 -0.09 -8.03
C ALA A 194 -12.34 -0.18 -9.52
N PRO A 195 -11.54 0.26 -10.52
CA PRO A 195 -11.91 0.10 -11.93
C PRO A 195 -11.97 -1.38 -12.35
N ALA A 196 -11.13 -2.25 -11.80
CA ALA A 196 -11.20 -3.70 -12.07
C ALA A 196 -12.55 -4.29 -11.64
N LEU A 197 -12.99 -3.98 -10.42
CA LEU A 197 -14.29 -4.45 -9.90
C LEU A 197 -15.48 -3.87 -10.71
N GLN A 198 -15.39 -2.61 -11.15
CA GLN A 198 -16.42 -1.99 -11.99
C GLN A 198 -16.62 -2.75 -13.29
N ASP A 199 -15.55 -3.18 -13.95
CA ASP A 199 -15.64 -3.92 -15.21
C ASP A 199 -16.12 -5.35 -15.02
N VAL A 200 -15.84 -6.00 -13.88
CA VAL A 200 -16.49 -7.26 -13.51
C VAL A 200 -18.00 -7.07 -13.32
N MET A 201 -18.42 -6.02 -12.62
CA MET A 201 -19.84 -5.70 -12.45
C MET A 201 -20.53 -5.37 -13.78
N ALA A 202 -19.82 -4.71 -14.69
CA ALA A 202 -20.28 -4.38 -16.03
C ALA A 202 -20.22 -5.55 -17.04
N ASN A 203 -19.80 -6.74 -16.61
CA ASN A 203 -19.66 -7.92 -17.46
C ASN A 203 -18.63 -7.79 -18.59
N GLN A 204 -17.60 -6.97 -18.40
CA GLN A 204 -16.49 -6.83 -19.34
C GLN A 204 -15.39 -7.88 -19.08
N VAL A 205 -15.29 -8.36 -17.83
CA VAL A 205 -14.33 -9.37 -17.36
C VAL A 205 -15.09 -10.37 -16.48
N ASP A 206 -14.69 -11.63 -16.49
CA ASP A 206 -15.48 -12.71 -15.86
C ASP A 206 -15.31 -12.73 -14.34
N TYR A 207 -14.09 -12.56 -13.83
CA TYR A 207 -13.82 -12.57 -12.39
C TYR A 207 -12.66 -11.67 -11.99
N VAL A 208 -12.52 -11.44 -10.70
CA VAL A 208 -11.41 -10.73 -10.08
C VAL A 208 -11.04 -11.39 -8.75
N PHE A 209 -9.76 -11.36 -8.41
CA PHE A 209 -9.32 -11.53 -7.05
C PHE A 209 -9.34 -10.15 -6.38
N ASP A 210 -10.36 -9.91 -5.57
CA ASP A 210 -10.61 -8.60 -4.95
C ASP A 210 -10.04 -8.53 -3.54
N PRO A 211 -9.36 -7.42 -3.15
CA PRO A 211 -8.82 -7.26 -1.81
C PRO A 211 -9.86 -6.84 -0.75
N GLY A 212 -11.16 -6.85 -1.07
CA GLY A 212 -12.25 -6.59 -0.14
C GLY A 212 -13.15 -5.39 -0.46
N ILE A 213 -12.81 -4.55 -1.46
CA ILE A 213 -13.70 -3.43 -1.85
C ILE A 213 -15.04 -3.91 -2.42
N SER A 214 -15.14 -5.17 -2.79
CA SER A 214 -16.39 -5.82 -3.23
C SER A 214 -17.40 -6.05 -2.11
N PHE A 215 -17.03 -5.97 -0.82
CA PHE A 215 -17.91 -6.33 0.30
C PHE A 215 -19.28 -5.63 0.30
N PRO A 216 -19.38 -4.31 0.12
CA PRO A 216 -20.67 -3.65 0.01
C PRO A 216 -21.50 -4.18 -1.18
N HIS A 217 -20.83 -4.52 -2.28
CA HIS A 217 -21.46 -5.04 -3.49
C HIS A 217 -21.91 -6.49 -3.31
N VAL A 218 -21.15 -7.33 -2.60
CA VAL A 218 -21.54 -8.70 -2.23
C VAL A 218 -22.80 -8.66 -1.34
N ARG A 219 -22.80 -7.83 -0.30
CA ARG A 219 -23.96 -7.67 0.60
C ARG A 219 -25.20 -7.14 -0.12
N ALA A 220 -25.01 -6.31 -1.15
CA ALA A 220 -26.08 -5.79 -2.00
C ALA A 220 -26.47 -6.73 -3.16
N GLY A 221 -25.88 -7.92 -3.28
CA GLY A 221 -26.13 -8.87 -4.37
C GLY A 221 -25.67 -8.41 -5.76
N LYS A 222 -24.81 -7.37 -5.82
CA LYS A 222 -24.28 -6.82 -7.08
C LYS A 222 -23.07 -7.58 -7.62
N VAL A 223 -22.47 -8.44 -6.82
CA VAL A 223 -21.43 -9.41 -7.19
C VAL A 223 -21.58 -10.64 -6.29
N ARG A 224 -21.01 -11.76 -6.71
CA ARG A 224 -20.98 -13.00 -5.93
C ARG A 224 -19.55 -13.34 -5.55
N MET A 225 -19.32 -13.59 -4.26
CA MET A 225 -18.06 -14.11 -3.74
C MET A 225 -18.13 -15.64 -3.80
N LEU A 226 -17.16 -16.26 -4.47
CA LEU A 226 -17.11 -17.72 -4.67
C LEU A 226 -16.17 -18.41 -3.69
N ALA A 227 -15.08 -17.78 -3.32
CA ALA A 227 -14.07 -18.35 -2.43
C ALA A 227 -13.19 -17.27 -1.81
N VAL A 228 -12.52 -17.63 -0.72
CA VAL A 228 -11.43 -16.86 -0.11
C VAL A 228 -10.10 -17.47 -0.54
N ALA A 229 -9.20 -16.67 -1.12
CA ALA A 229 -7.83 -17.08 -1.44
C ALA A 229 -6.86 -16.75 -0.28
N GLY A 230 -7.31 -16.96 0.94
CA GLY A 230 -6.49 -16.84 2.15
C GLY A 230 -6.32 -18.20 2.83
N ASN A 231 -5.42 -18.26 3.82
CA ASN A 231 -5.16 -19.50 4.56
C ASN A 231 -6.35 -19.97 5.43
N ASN A 232 -7.24 -19.04 5.78
CA ASN A 232 -8.42 -19.28 6.60
C ASN A 232 -9.64 -18.63 5.96
N ARG A 233 -10.84 -19.09 6.32
CA ARG A 233 -12.08 -18.40 5.95
C ARG A 233 -12.09 -16.97 6.48
N SER A 234 -12.78 -16.10 5.77
CA SER A 234 -12.98 -14.72 6.22
C SER A 234 -13.92 -14.66 7.42
N SER A 235 -13.54 -13.89 8.45
CA SER A 235 -14.44 -13.58 9.57
C SER A 235 -15.67 -12.77 9.14
N PHE A 236 -15.59 -12.10 7.98
CA PHE A 236 -16.68 -11.28 7.42
C PHE A 236 -17.69 -12.09 6.61
N PHE A 237 -17.27 -13.24 6.07
CA PHE A 237 -18.06 -14.16 5.26
C PHE A 237 -17.71 -15.62 5.65
N PRO A 238 -18.08 -16.08 6.86
CA PRO A 238 -17.65 -17.38 7.38
C PRO A 238 -18.22 -18.57 6.58
N ASP A 239 -19.32 -18.35 5.84
CA ASP A 239 -19.92 -19.38 5.00
C ASP A 239 -19.20 -19.58 3.66
N VAL A 240 -18.34 -18.61 3.27
CA VAL A 240 -17.59 -18.71 2.01
C VAL A 240 -16.34 -19.57 2.24
N PRO A 241 -16.17 -20.67 1.47
CA PRO A 241 -15.04 -21.57 1.65
C PRO A 241 -13.73 -20.93 1.16
N THR A 242 -12.60 -21.44 1.65
CA THR A 242 -11.29 -21.12 1.07
C THR A 242 -11.07 -21.93 -0.22
N LEU A 243 -10.16 -21.45 -1.08
CA LEU A 243 -9.73 -22.21 -2.26
C LEU A 243 -9.12 -23.56 -1.86
N ALA A 244 -8.37 -23.60 -0.74
CA ALA A 244 -7.79 -24.84 -0.21
C ALA A 244 -8.86 -25.87 0.21
N GLU A 245 -9.95 -25.43 0.87
CA GLU A 245 -11.08 -26.30 1.22
C GLU A 245 -11.80 -26.87 -0.02
N LEU A 246 -11.76 -26.13 -1.11
CA LEU A 246 -12.33 -26.57 -2.40
C LEU A 246 -11.38 -27.47 -3.23
N GLY A 247 -10.17 -27.75 -2.72
CA GLY A 247 -9.17 -28.59 -3.34
C GLY A 247 -8.13 -27.83 -4.17
N PHE A 248 -8.13 -26.50 -4.19
CA PHE A 248 -7.22 -25.65 -4.96
C PHE A 248 -6.08 -25.12 -4.10
N LYS A 249 -5.35 -26.03 -3.41
CA LYS A 249 -4.20 -25.69 -2.55
C LYS A 249 -3.06 -25.08 -3.38
N GLY A 250 -2.42 -24.05 -2.83
CA GLY A 250 -1.33 -23.30 -3.45
C GLY A 250 -1.79 -22.02 -4.18
N ALA A 251 -3.09 -21.70 -4.13
CA ALA A 251 -3.64 -20.45 -4.63
C ALA A 251 -3.90 -19.42 -3.52
N GLU A 252 -3.41 -19.66 -2.30
CA GLU A 252 -3.59 -18.79 -1.16
C GLU A 252 -2.60 -17.62 -1.22
N LEU A 253 -3.09 -16.40 -0.98
CA LEU A 253 -2.30 -15.18 -0.91
C LEU A 253 -2.96 -14.16 0.01
N ASP A 254 -2.34 -13.86 1.14
CA ASP A 254 -2.69 -12.71 1.98
C ASP A 254 -1.95 -11.47 1.51
N ILE A 255 -2.53 -10.29 1.71
CA ILE A 255 -1.92 -9.01 1.36
C ILE A 255 -1.63 -8.22 2.62
N TRP A 256 -0.44 -7.67 2.70
CA TRP A 256 -0.08 -6.64 3.65
C TRP A 256 0.00 -5.28 2.97
N PHE A 257 -0.32 -4.25 3.75
CA PHE A 257 -0.16 -2.86 3.36
C PHE A 257 0.78 -2.17 4.33
N GLY A 258 1.63 -1.32 3.80
CA GLY A 258 2.64 -0.63 4.58
C GLY A 258 2.70 0.86 4.30
N MET A 259 3.38 1.56 5.21
CA MET A 259 3.81 2.94 5.07
C MET A 259 5.33 2.99 5.00
N TRP A 260 5.84 3.80 4.09
CA TRP A 260 7.28 4.06 3.92
C TRP A 260 7.55 5.56 3.84
N ALA A 261 8.76 5.93 4.23
CA ALA A 261 9.34 7.26 4.06
C ALA A 261 10.59 7.19 3.16
N PRO A 262 11.07 8.31 2.60
CA PRO A 262 12.36 8.36 1.91
C PRO A 262 13.48 7.85 2.81
N ASN A 263 14.45 7.15 2.22
CA ASN A 263 15.64 6.72 2.99
C ASN A 263 16.41 7.94 3.53
N GLY A 264 16.88 7.86 4.78
CA GLY A 264 17.50 8.98 5.47
C GLY A 264 16.53 9.89 6.25
N THR A 265 15.22 9.61 6.26
CA THR A 265 14.27 10.30 7.15
C THR A 265 14.70 10.11 8.62
N PRO A 266 14.72 11.18 9.45
CA PRO A 266 15.20 11.11 10.82
C PRO A 266 14.51 10.01 11.64
N PRO A 267 15.27 9.23 12.43
CA PRO A 267 14.72 8.12 13.21
C PRO A 267 13.58 8.52 14.15
N GLU A 268 13.65 9.72 14.74
CA GLU A 268 12.59 10.26 15.61
C GLU A 268 11.29 10.53 14.86
N VAL A 269 11.36 10.92 13.59
CA VAL A 269 10.19 11.09 12.71
C VAL A 269 9.58 9.73 12.39
N ILE A 270 10.40 8.73 12.05
CA ILE A 270 9.95 7.34 11.81
C ILE A 270 9.26 6.77 13.06
N ALA A 271 9.90 6.90 14.23
CA ALA A 271 9.33 6.42 15.49
C ALA A 271 8.00 7.12 15.83
N ARG A 272 7.92 8.43 15.62
CA ARG A 272 6.69 9.19 15.86
C ARG A 272 5.57 8.77 14.90
N LEU A 273 5.86 8.62 13.61
CA LEU A 273 4.88 8.13 12.62
C LEU A 273 4.40 6.70 12.96
N ASN A 274 5.32 5.78 13.28
CA ASN A 274 4.96 4.41 13.68
C ASN A 274 3.99 4.42 14.88
N LYS A 275 4.34 5.17 15.93
CA LYS A 275 3.49 5.30 17.13
C LYS A 275 2.09 5.86 16.81
N ASP A 276 2.02 6.88 15.95
CA ASP A 276 0.73 7.51 15.62
C ASP A 276 -0.10 6.63 14.65
N VAL A 277 0.54 5.88 13.76
CA VAL A 277 -0.12 4.82 12.95
C VAL A 277 -0.66 3.73 13.87
N ALA A 278 0.10 3.24 14.85
CA ALA A 278 -0.38 2.23 15.80
C ALA A 278 -1.62 2.72 16.57
N LYS A 279 -1.64 3.98 17.00
CA LYS A 279 -2.82 4.59 17.62
C LYS A 279 -4.01 4.66 16.66
N ALA A 280 -3.77 5.07 15.40
CA ALA A 280 -4.81 5.15 14.39
C ALA A 280 -5.46 3.78 14.15
N LEU A 281 -4.67 2.71 14.08
CA LEU A 281 -5.15 1.34 13.89
C LEU A 281 -5.97 0.82 15.08
N ALA A 282 -5.72 1.30 16.29
CA ALA A 282 -6.46 0.92 17.50
C ALA A 282 -7.85 1.61 17.60
N LEU A 283 -8.15 2.61 16.79
CA LEU A 283 -9.43 3.34 16.84
C LEU A 283 -10.59 2.46 16.34
N ALA A 284 -11.71 2.48 17.05
CA ALA A 284 -12.93 1.80 16.63
C ALA A 284 -13.42 2.26 15.24
N THR A 285 -13.28 3.55 14.93
CA THR A 285 -13.62 4.12 13.63
C THR A 285 -12.74 3.56 12.50
N THR A 286 -11.45 3.36 12.75
CA THR A 286 -10.54 2.70 11.81
C THR A 286 -10.95 1.26 11.59
N LYS A 287 -11.21 0.51 12.66
CA LYS A 287 -11.68 -0.87 12.58
C LYS A 287 -12.92 -1.00 11.70
N THR A 288 -13.97 -0.22 11.98
CA THR A 288 -15.20 -0.23 11.19
C THR A 288 -14.98 0.07 9.71
N ARG A 289 -14.12 1.06 9.39
CA ARG A 289 -13.81 1.40 7.99
C ARG A 289 -13.00 0.33 7.29
N TYR A 290 -12.07 -0.33 7.98
CA TYR A 290 -11.29 -1.44 7.43
C TYR A 290 -12.17 -2.67 7.18
N GLU A 291 -13.02 -3.02 8.16
CA GLU A 291 -13.97 -4.13 8.02
C GLU A 291 -14.91 -3.96 6.82
N ALA A 292 -15.33 -2.74 6.53
CA ALA A 292 -16.14 -2.44 5.34
C ALA A 292 -15.45 -2.79 4.02
N LEU A 293 -14.11 -2.88 4.02
CA LEU A 293 -13.25 -3.21 2.88
C LEU A 293 -12.60 -4.59 3.01
N GLY A 294 -13.03 -5.42 3.94
CA GLY A 294 -12.40 -6.70 4.20
C GLY A 294 -10.96 -6.62 4.71
N GLY A 295 -10.58 -5.47 5.24
CA GLY A 295 -9.26 -5.24 5.82
C GLY A 295 -9.26 -5.46 7.34
N GLU A 296 -8.11 -5.83 7.86
CA GLU A 296 -7.83 -5.92 9.28
C GLU A 296 -6.81 -4.85 9.67
N PRO A 297 -7.10 -3.99 10.66
CA PRO A 297 -6.17 -2.97 11.13
C PRO A 297 -5.09 -3.60 12.02
N VAL A 298 -4.09 -4.20 11.41
CA VAL A 298 -2.96 -4.84 12.10
C VAL A 298 -1.74 -3.96 11.96
N GLY A 299 -1.24 -3.45 13.09
CA GLY A 299 0.00 -2.68 13.17
C GLY A 299 1.18 -3.57 13.58
N MET A 300 2.38 -3.11 13.25
CA MET A 300 3.63 -3.74 13.66
C MET A 300 4.66 -2.66 14.00
N GLU A 301 5.53 -2.96 14.95
CA GLU A 301 6.74 -2.18 15.17
C GLU A 301 7.62 -2.21 13.90
N THR A 302 8.39 -1.14 13.68
CA THR A 302 9.22 -0.99 12.47
C THR A 302 10.14 -2.18 12.22
N ALA A 303 10.70 -2.77 13.28
CA ALA A 303 11.59 -3.94 13.17
C ALA A 303 10.85 -5.20 12.70
N GLU A 304 9.64 -5.43 13.23
CA GLU A 304 8.79 -6.55 12.85
C GLU A 304 8.32 -6.39 11.40
N PHE A 305 7.93 -5.16 11.02
CA PHE A 305 7.52 -4.88 9.64
C PHE A 305 8.67 -5.10 8.65
N LYS A 306 9.90 -4.68 8.98
CA LYS A 306 11.10 -4.97 8.15
C LYS A 306 11.33 -6.48 7.99
N LYS A 307 11.14 -7.25 9.06
CA LYS A 307 11.26 -8.71 9.00
C LYS A 307 10.20 -9.32 8.08
N LEU A 308 8.95 -8.90 8.20
CA LEU A 308 7.86 -9.33 7.31
C LEU A 308 8.20 -9.07 5.85
N LEU A 309 8.65 -7.85 5.50
CA LEU A 309 9.03 -7.48 4.13
C LEU A 309 10.16 -8.36 3.59
N ALA A 310 11.18 -8.66 4.42
CA ALA A 310 12.28 -9.52 4.02
C ALA A 310 11.83 -10.98 3.80
N ASP A 311 10.95 -11.50 4.66
CA ASP A 311 10.42 -12.86 4.56
C ASP A 311 9.51 -13.00 3.32
N GLU A 312 8.58 -12.07 3.14
CA GLU A 312 7.68 -12.01 1.98
C GLU A 312 8.46 -11.84 0.67
N GLY A 313 9.47 -10.96 0.65
CA GLY A 313 10.30 -10.76 -0.53
C GLY A 313 11.03 -12.01 -0.98
N ARG A 314 11.56 -12.81 -0.04
CA ARG A 314 12.18 -14.11 -0.36
C ARG A 314 11.16 -15.09 -0.92
N MET A 315 10.00 -15.20 -0.27
CA MET A 315 8.92 -16.10 -0.71
C MET A 315 8.42 -15.72 -2.10
N LEU A 316 8.09 -14.45 -2.34
CA LEU A 316 7.55 -13.99 -3.62
C LEU A 316 8.59 -14.04 -4.75
N SER A 317 9.86 -13.72 -4.48
CA SER A 317 10.93 -13.85 -5.47
C SER A 317 11.09 -15.29 -5.95
N THR A 318 11.05 -16.27 -5.02
CA THR A 318 11.08 -17.69 -5.33
C THR A 318 9.86 -18.08 -6.16
N LEU A 319 8.66 -17.69 -5.71
CA LEU A 319 7.40 -17.94 -6.41
C LEU A 319 7.44 -17.43 -7.85
N ILE A 320 7.79 -16.15 -8.04
CA ILE A 320 7.82 -15.48 -9.34
C ILE A 320 8.79 -16.22 -10.29
N LYS A 321 9.96 -16.59 -9.78
CA LYS A 321 10.96 -17.32 -10.55
C LYS A 321 10.48 -18.72 -10.94
N ASP A 322 9.98 -19.50 -9.98
CA ASP A 322 9.55 -20.88 -10.19
C ASP A 322 8.35 -20.96 -11.13
N ARG A 323 7.53 -19.93 -11.06
CA ARG A 323 6.30 -19.78 -11.84
C ARG A 323 6.51 -19.06 -13.17
N LYS A 324 7.72 -18.56 -13.44
CA LYS A 324 8.05 -17.79 -14.65
C LYS A 324 7.07 -16.64 -14.90
N ILE A 325 6.63 -15.97 -13.83
CA ILE A 325 5.79 -14.77 -13.96
C ILE A 325 6.68 -13.67 -14.53
N ILE A 326 6.49 -13.34 -15.81
CA ILE A 326 7.28 -12.32 -16.51
C ILE A 326 6.35 -11.17 -16.83
N LEU A 327 6.78 -9.97 -16.46
CA LEU A 327 6.18 -8.72 -16.92
C LEU A 327 7.20 -8.05 -17.85
N GLU A 328 6.78 -7.72 -19.06
CA GLU A 328 7.61 -7.04 -20.06
C GLU A 328 7.95 -5.60 -19.64
#